data_ad4d883465d1cc668f23884d0d1f9988
#
_entry.id   ad4d883465d1cc668f23884d0d1f9988
#
_cell.length_a   1.000
_cell.length_b   1.000
_cell.length_c   1.000
_cell.angle_alpha   90.00
_cell.angle_beta   90.00
_cell.angle_gamma   90.00
#
_symmetry.space_group_name_H-M   'P 1'
#
loop_
_entity.id
_entity.type
_entity.pdbx_description
1 polymer ?
#
loop_
_entity_poly.entity_id
_entity_poly.type
_entity_poly.pdbx_seq_one_letter_code
_entity_poly.pdbx_strand_id
1 'polypeptide(L)'
;VAEIRRRIASHIHMAGEGEAWMEAAEDFEILAPLSMALFNFRFHPKGVNDATELDRLNERLLLALNDSGDLYLTQNNVRGAFAIRFAVGQTYTEPRHVAAAWQAIQNTAWNLA
;
A
#
# COMPACT_ATOMS: atom_id res chain seq x y z
N VAL A 1 -29.24 1.06 -2.37
CA VAL A 1 -28.58 -0.26 -2.27
C VAL A 1 -27.69 -0.51 -3.49
N ALA A 2 -28.21 -0.27 -4.70
CA ALA A 2 -27.42 -0.45 -5.92
C ALA A 2 -26.20 0.47 -5.97
N GLU A 3 -26.31 1.69 -5.46
CA GLU A 3 -25.21 2.64 -5.42
C GLU A 3 -24.11 2.19 -4.43
N ILE A 4 -24.50 1.65 -3.29
CA ILE A 4 -23.54 1.13 -2.32
C ILE A 4 -22.76 -0.04 -2.93
N ARG A 5 -23.44 -0.93 -3.63
CA ARG A 5 -22.81 -2.05 -4.33
C ARG A 5 -21.80 -1.59 -5.39
N ARG A 6 -22.16 -0.55 -6.14
CA ARG A 6 -21.25 0.04 -7.14
C ARG A 6 -20.02 0.64 -6.50
N ARG A 7 -20.16 1.32 -5.37
CA ARG A 7 -19.04 1.90 -4.63
C ARG A 7 -18.09 0.81 -4.13
N ILE A 8 -18.65 -0.26 -3.53
CA ILE A 8 -17.86 -1.37 -3.05
C ILE A 8 -17.10 -2.03 -4.20
N ALA A 9 -17.79 -2.30 -5.31
CA ALA A 9 -17.17 -2.91 -6.49
C ALA A 9 -16.08 -2.00 -7.07
N SER A 10 -16.32 -0.69 -7.12
CA SER A 10 -15.34 0.27 -7.59
C SER A 10 -14.10 0.32 -6.68
N HIS A 11 -14.29 0.29 -5.36
CA HIS A 11 -13.18 0.28 -4.42
C HIS A 11 -12.35 -0.99 -4.54
N ILE A 12 -12.99 -2.13 -4.72
CA ILE A 12 -12.29 -3.41 -4.93
C ILE A 12 -11.49 -3.37 -6.23
N HIS A 13 -12.07 -2.84 -7.29
CA HIS A 13 -11.39 -2.69 -8.57
C HIS A 13 -10.17 -1.78 -8.46
N MET A 14 -10.31 -0.62 -7.82
CA MET A 14 -9.21 0.32 -7.61
C MET A 14 -8.10 -0.28 -6.76
N ALA A 15 -8.45 -1.00 -5.71
CA ALA A 15 -7.46 -1.67 -4.87
C ALA A 15 -6.73 -2.77 -5.65
N GLY A 16 -7.45 -3.49 -6.51
CA GLY A 16 -6.85 -4.50 -7.39
C GLY A 16 -5.86 -3.91 -8.38
N GLU A 17 -6.14 -2.73 -8.93
CA GLU A 17 -5.19 -2.04 -9.79
C GLU A 17 -3.93 -1.64 -9.03
N GLY A 18 -4.08 -1.09 -7.81
CA GLY A 18 -2.95 -0.71 -6.98
C GLY A 18 -2.09 -1.92 -6.60
N GLU A 19 -2.73 -3.03 -6.25
CA GLU A 19 -2.02 -4.27 -5.97
C GLU A 19 -1.22 -4.76 -7.18
N ALA A 20 -1.84 -4.73 -8.36
CA ALA A 20 -1.20 -5.17 -9.59
C ALA A 20 0.02 -4.31 -9.94
N TRP A 21 -0.06 -3.00 -9.75
CA TRP A 21 1.07 -2.12 -9.98
C TRP A 21 2.24 -2.43 -9.05
N MET A 22 1.95 -2.68 -7.76
CA MET A 22 2.97 -3.03 -6.79
C MET A 22 3.57 -4.40 -7.07
N GLU A 23 2.74 -5.36 -7.43
CA GLU A 23 3.22 -6.72 -7.74
C GLU A 23 4.15 -6.72 -8.95
N ALA A 24 3.89 -5.84 -9.92
CA ALA A 24 4.73 -5.69 -11.09
C ALA A 24 6.05 -4.94 -10.78
N ALA A 25 6.10 -4.18 -9.70
CA ALA A 25 7.30 -3.44 -9.31
C ALA A 25 8.27 -4.37 -8.57
N GLU A 26 9.54 -4.36 -8.98
CA GLU A 26 10.54 -5.28 -8.43
C GLU A 26 10.87 -5.02 -6.95
N ASP A 27 10.65 -3.80 -6.48
CA ASP A 27 11.05 -3.38 -5.15
C ASP A 27 9.92 -3.42 -4.12
N PHE A 28 8.76 -3.89 -4.51
CA PHE A 28 7.61 -4.01 -3.63
C PHE A 28 7.10 -5.44 -3.62
N GLU A 29 6.58 -5.84 -2.48
CA GLU A 29 6.14 -7.21 -2.24
C GLU A 29 4.74 -7.20 -1.63
N ILE A 30 3.86 -8.02 -2.17
CA ILE A 30 2.52 -8.21 -1.61
C ILE A 30 2.63 -9.30 -0.55
N LEU A 31 2.44 -8.94 0.72
CA LEU A 31 2.54 -9.89 1.83
C LEU A 31 1.24 -10.61 2.10
N ALA A 32 0.12 -9.94 1.87
CA ALA A 32 -1.20 -10.57 1.96
C ALA A 32 -2.02 -10.04 0.80
N PRO A 33 -2.61 -10.95 -0.01
CA PRO A 33 -3.30 -10.56 -1.23
C PRO A 33 -4.59 -9.80 -0.95
N LEU A 34 -5.10 -9.19 -2.01
CA LEU A 34 -6.33 -8.41 -1.96
C LEU A 34 -7.47 -9.21 -1.34
N SER A 35 -8.10 -8.61 -0.33
CA SER A 35 -9.30 -9.11 0.30
C SER A 35 -10.25 -7.94 0.43
N MET A 36 -11.43 -8.03 -0.17
CA MET A 36 -12.32 -6.88 -0.30
C MET A 36 -11.57 -5.74 -1.00
N ALA A 37 -11.44 -4.58 -0.39
CA ALA A 37 -10.76 -3.43 -0.97
C ALA A 37 -9.46 -3.09 -0.23
N LEU A 38 -8.77 -4.09 0.30
CA LEU A 38 -7.51 -3.86 1.00
C LEU A 38 -6.49 -4.97 0.70
N PHE A 39 -5.22 -4.60 0.73
CA PHE A 39 -4.11 -5.55 0.64
C PHE A 39 -2.96 -5.06 1.53
N ASN A 40 -2.00 -5.93 1.80
CA ASN A 40 -0.85 -5.61 2.63
C ASN A 40 0.42 -5.77 1.80
N PHE A 41 1.31 -4.78 1.91
CA PHE A 41 2.53 -4.76 1.12
C PHE A 41 3.71 -4.32 1.97
N ARG A 42 4.92 -4.50 1.43
CA ARG A 42 6.11 -3.87 1.97
C ARG A 42 7.05 -3.46 0.83
N PHE A 43 7.87 -2.46 1.12
CA PHE A 43 8.98 -2.08 0.27
C PHE A 43 10.13 -3.04 0.53
N HIS A 44 10.62 -3.69 -0.52
CA HIS A 44 11.68 -4.68 -0.41
C HIS A 44 12.75 -4.36 -1.47
N PRO A 45 13.63 -3.38 -1.22
CA PRO A 45 14.64 -3.00 -2.20
C PRO A 45 15.67 -4.10 -2.39
N LYS A 46 16.24 -4.16 -3.57
CA LYS A 46 17.30 -5.11 -3.90
C LYS A 46 18.45 -4.97 -2.93
N GLY A 47 18.97 -6.10 -2.45
CA GLY A 47 20.13 -6.13 -1.55
C GLY A 47 19.79 -6.02 -0.08
N VAL A 48 18.55 -5.75 0.29
CA VAL A 48 18.12 -5.74 1.69
C VAL A 48 17.31 -6.99 1.95
N ASN A 49 17.90 -7.96 2.61
CA ASN A 49 17.27 -9.26 2.86
C ASN A 49 17.12 -9.58 4.36
N ASP A 50 17.62 -8.71 5.24
CA ASP A 50 17.48 -8.91 6.67
C ASP A 50 16.08 -8.49 7.11
N ALA A 51 15.38 -9.40 7.81
CA ALA A 51 14.00 -9.16 8.25
C ALA A 51 13.87 -7.93 9.14
N THR A 52 14.82 -7.74 10.05
CA THR A 52 14.81 -6.58 10.97
C THR A 52 15.02 -5.27 10.20
N GLU A 53 15.91 -5.26 9.23
CA GLU A 53 16.15 -4.07 8.41
C GLU A 53 14.93 -3.75 7.55
N LEU A 54 14.29 -4.75 6.98
CA LEU A 54 13.07 -4.57 6.21
C LEU A 54 11.96 -3.99 7.06
N ASP A 55 11.78 -4.50 8.26
CA ASP A 55 10.77 -3.99 9.18
C ASP A 55 11.01 -2.53 9.54
N ARG A 56 12.26 -2.16 9.85
CA ARG A 56 12.62 -0.78 10.16
C ARG A 56 12.41 0.16 8.98
N LEU A 57 12.80 -0.29 7.80
CA LEU A 57 12.64 0.50 6.59
C LEU A 57 11.17 0.78 6.30
N ASN A 58 10.32 -0.23 6.44
CA ASN A 58 8.89 -0.08 6.19
C ASN A 58 8.18 0.72 7.27
N GLU A 59 8.63 0.63 8.53
CA GLU A 59 8.13 1.50 9.58
C GLU A 59 8.44 2.97 9.27
N ARG A 60 9.66 3.26 8.84
CA ARG A 60 10.06 4.61 8.44
C ARG A 60 9.25 5.09 7.23
N LEU A 61 9.01 4.21 6.27
CA LEU A 61 8.20 4.52 5.10
C LEU A 61 6.77 4.90 5.52
N LEU A 62 6.16 4.10 6.38
CA LEU A 62 4.81 4.37 6.87
C LEU A 62 4.73 5.72 7.58
N LEU A 63 5.68 5.99 8.48
CA LEU A 63 5.71 7.26 9.21
C LEU A 63 5.88 8.45 8.26
N ALA A 64 6.76 8.33 7.29
CA ALA A 64 6.99 9.40 6.33
C ALA A 64 5.76 9.66 5.45
N LEU A 65 5.07 8.60 5.02
CA LEU A 65 3.86 8.73 4.22
C LEU A 65 2.74 9.41 5.00
N ASN A 66 2.53 9.00 6.25
CA ASN A 66 1.49 9.58 7.09
C ASN A 66 1.82 11.02 7.51
N ASP A 67 3.10 11.32 7.70
CA ASP A 67 3.55 12.67 8.06
C ASP A 67 3.35 13.67 6.93
N SER A 68 3.36 13.21 5.68
CA SER A 68 3.14 14.08 4.53
C SER A 68 1.75 14.71 4.51
N GLY A 69 0.78 14.08 5.16
CA GLY A 69 -0.60 14.54 5.20
C GLY A 69 -1.42 14.16 3.96
N ASP A 70 -0.78 13.67 2.91
CA ASP A 70 -1.46 13.29 1.67
C ASP A 70 -2.07 11.90 1.73
N LEU A 71 -1.50 11.03 2.58
CA LEU A 71 -1.95 9.66 2.74
C LEU A 71 -2.02 9.32 4.21
N TYR A 72 -2.95 8.43 4.55
CA TYR A 72 -3.00 7.82 5.87
C TYR A 72 -3.12 6.31 5.69
N LEU A 73 -2.04 5.60 5.97
CA LEU A 73 -1.97 4.15 5.89
C LEU A 73 -1.77 3.59 7.28
N THR A 74 -2.03 2.30 7.45
CA THR A 74 -1.91 1.66 8.75
C THR A 74 -0.92 0.50 8.70
N GLN A 75 -0.37 0.16 9.85
CA GLN A 75 0.53 -0.97 9.97
C GLN A 75 -0.25 -2.26 10.22
N ASN A 76 0.34 -3.36 9.80
CA ASN A 76 -0.16 -4.68 10.11
C ASN A 76 1.04 -5.61 10.30
N ASN A 77 0.77 -6.78 10.87
CA ASN A 77 1.78 -7.83 10.99
C ASN A 77 1.29 -9.03 10.18
N VAL A 78 2.08 -9.44 9.20
CA VAL A 78 1.75 -10.59 8.36
C VAL A 78 2.83 -11.63 8.55
N ARG A 79 2.51 -12.70 9.24
CA ARG A 79 3.43 -13.80 9.52
C ARG A 79 4.76 -13.34 10.12
N GLY A 80 4.68 -12.40 11.06
CA GLY A 80 5.84 -11.85 11.74
C GLY A 80 6.56 -10.71 11.03
N ALA A 81 6.13 -10.33 9.83
CA ALA A 81 6.73 -9.24 9.08
C ALA A 81 5.90 -7.97 9.20
N PHE A 82 6.58 -6.83 9.34
CA PHE A 82 5.92 -5.53 9.31
C PHE A 82 5.37 -5.29 7.90
N ALA A 83 4.09 -4.96 7.83
CA ALA A 83 3.40 -4.71 6.57
C ALA A 83 2.66 -3.39 6.64
N ILE A 84 2.48 -2.77 5.49
CA ILE A 84 1.69 -1.56 5.34
C ILE A 84 0.36 -1.96 4.72
N ARG A 85 -0.73 -1.58 5.36
CA ARG A 85 -2.08 -1.88 4.88
C ARG A 85 -2.57 -0.75 3.98
N PHE A 86 -2.89 -1.11 2.76
CA PHE A 86 -3.47 -0.19 1.78
C PHE A 86 -4.95 -0.53 1.64
N ALA A 87 -5.81 0.38 2.08
CA ALA A 87 -7.26 0.18 2.02
C ALA A 87 -7.90 1.28 1.19
N VAL A 88 -8.79 0.89 0.28
CA VAL A 88 -9.60 1.81 -0.52
C VAL A 88 -11.02 1.74 0.00
N GLY A 89 -11.45 2.77 0.69
CA GLY A 89 -12.78 2.71 1.32
C GLY A 89 -13.41 4.05 1.64
N GLN A 90 -12.75 5.13 1.27
CA GLN A 90 -13.30 6.45 1.52
C GLN A 90 -14.35 6.81 0.46
N THR A 91 -15.36 7.56 0.88
CA THR A 91 -16.53 7.88 0.07
C THR A 91 -16.17 8.52 -1.29
N TYR A 92 -15.13 9.32 -1.33
CA TYR A 92 -14.76 10.08 -2.53
C TYR A 92 -13.47 9.58 -3.19
N THR A 93 -13.04 8.34 -2.91
CA THR A 93 -11.86 7.79 -3.55
C THR A 93 -12.13 7.53 -5.03
N GLU A 94 -11.27 8.05 -5.88
CA GLU A 94 -11.31 7.89 -7.33
C GLU A 94 -10.03 7.20 -7.81
N PRO A 95 -10.01 6.62 -9.04
CA PRO A 95 -8.81 5.97 -9.57
C PRO A 95 -7.57 6.85 -9.53
N ARG A 96 -7.72 8.17 -9.78
CA ARG A 96 -6.60 9.12 -9.71
C ARG A 96 -5.98 9.19 -8.31
N HIS A 97 -6.78 8.97 -7.26
CA HIS A 97 -6.29 8.98 -5.88
C HIS A 97 -5.40 7.77 -5.61
N VAL A 98 -5.79 6.61 -6.14
CA VAL A 98 -4.98 5.39 -6.01
C VAL A 98 -3.66 5.54 -6.77
N ALA A 99 -3.71 6.09 -7.98
CA ALA A 99 -2.51 6.34 -8.77
C ALA A 99 -1.57 7.34 -8.09
N ALA A 100 -2.13 8.43 -7.52
CA ALA A 100 -1.34 9.41 -6.78
C ALA A 100 -0.73 8.81 -5.51
N ALA A 101 -1.47 7.95 -4.83
CA ALA A 101 -0.96 7.24 -3.65
C ALA A 101 0.21 6.33 -4.02
N TRP A 102 0.10 5.57 -5.10
CA TRP A 102 1.17 4.73 -5.59
C TRP A 102 2.43 5.54 -5.92
N GLN A 103 2.25 6.68 -6.59
CA GLN A 103 3.37 7.56 -6.91
C GLN A 103 4.04 8.09 -5.65
N ALA A 104 3.26 8.51 -4.67
CA ALA A 104 3.79 9.00 -3.39
C ALA A 104 4.55 7.91 -2.63
N ILE A 105 4.04 6.69 -2.64
CA ILE A 105 4.69 5.54 -2.01
C ILE A 105 6.05 5.28 -2.66
N GLN A 106 6.10 5.25 -3.98
CA GLN A 106 7.35 5.03 -4.71
C GLN A 106 8.38 6.12 -4.43
N ASN A 107 7.97 7.37 -4.52
CA ASN A 107 8.88 8.50 -4.30
C ASN A 107 9.44 8.51 -2.88
N THR A 108 8.58 8.28 -1.89
CA THR A 108 8.98 8.27 -0.49
C THR A 108 9.92 7.10 -0.19
N ALA A 109 9.59 5.92 -0.71
CA ALA A 109 10.41 4.72 -0.51
C ALA A 109 11.81 4.91 -1.07
N TRP A 110 11.94 5.45 -2.28
CA TRP A 110 13.24 5.67 -2.91
C TRP A 110 14.06 6.72 -2.19
N ASN A 111 13.42 7.72 -1.57
CA ASN A 111 14.13 8.72 -0.80
C ASN A 111 14.69 8.17 0.51
N LEU A 112 14.13 7.08 1.02
CA LEU A 112 14.59 6.42 2.24
C LEU A 112 15.66 5.34 1.99
N ALA A 113 15.72 4.84 0.79
CA ALA A 113 16.62 3.73 0.44
C ALA A 113 18.08 4.17 0.27
#